data_2c099b9b122e04ca77c839e62cace109
#
_entry.id   2c099b9b122e04ca77c839e62cace109
#
_cell.length_a   1.000
_cell.length_b   1.000
_cell.length_c   1.000
_cell.angle_alpha   90.00
_cell.angle_beta   90.00
_cell.angle_gamma   90.00
#
_symmetry.space_group_name_H-M   'P 1'
#
loop_
_entity.id
_entity.type
_entity.pdbx_description
1 polymer ?
#
loop_
_entity_poly.entity_id
_entity_poly.type
_entity_poly.pdbx_seq_one_letter_code
_entity_poly.pdbx_strand_id
1 'polypeptide(L)'
;MANKKKMKEPMREDVEAIVNSAVYKKIRKDLMAQLNKTGAGTPIFVDMVEQYMSLYVTKELCRRNIAEYGVTIEYNNGGGQSGTTDNPALEKQIKASTQMLKILNYLKISVQQIVVGEADNDEL
;
A
#
# COMPACT_ATOMS: atom_id res chain seq x y z
N MET A 1 -15.94 -6.05 28.66
CA MET A 1 -15.02 -5.46 28.58
C MET A 1 -13.85 -6.04 28.15
N ALA A 2 -13.63 -7.15 28.43
CA ALA A 2 -12.42 -7.81 28.15
C ALA A 2 -12.15 -8.07 26.71
N ASN A 3 -13.07 -7.80 25.84
CA ASN A 3 -12.93 -8.22 24.46
C ASN A 3 -12.34 -7.20 23.51
N LYS A 4 -11.77 -6.15 24.06
CA LYS A 4 -11.15 -5.14 23.21
C LYS A 4 -9.83 -5.67 22.68
N LYS A 5 -9.73 -5.78 21.37
CA LYS A 5 -8.50 -6.22 20.75
C LYS A 5 -7.45 -5.14 20.91
N LYS A 6 -6.30 -5.53 21.43
CA LYS A 6 -5.14 -4.66 21.45
C LYS A 6 -4.53 -4.66 20.05
N MET A 7 -4.26 -3.48 19.51
CA MET A 7 -3.61 -3.37 18.22
C MET A 7 -2.25 -4.02 18.24
N LYS A 8 -1.98 -4.86 17.26
CA LYS A 8 -0.68 -5.50 17.10
C LYS A 8 0.14 -4.74 16.07
N GLU A 9 1.44 -4.69 16.29
CA GLU A 9 2.34 -4.23 15.26
C GLU A 9 2.33 -5.23 14.11
N PRO A 10 2.54 -4.77 12.86
CA PRO A 10 2.65 -5.68 11.72
C PRO A 10 3.81 -6.65 11.93
N MET A 11 3.57 -7.90 11.66
CA MET A 11 4.57 -8.94 11.83
C MET A 11 5.20 -9.28 10.48
N ARG A 12 6.35 -9.92 10.53
CA ARG A 12 7.06 -10.35 9.35
C ARG A 12 6.19 -11.18 8.40
N GLU A 13 5.38 -12.09 8.97
CA GLU A 13 4.48 -12.92 8.18
C GLU A 13 3.46 -12.09 7.41
N ASP A 14 2.99 -10.98 7.98
CA ASP A 14 2.03 -10.11 7.32
C ASP A 14 2.65 -9.45 6.08
N VAL A 15 3.87 -8.97 6.22
CA VAL A 15 4.61 -8.38 5.12
C VAL A 15 4.87 -9.43 4.03
N GLU A 16 5.35 -10.59 4.42
CA GLU A 16 5.66 -11.67 3.47
C GLU A 16 4.41 -12.13 2.72
N ALA A 17 3.27 -12.20 3.39
CA ALA A 17 2.02 -12.56 2.74
C ALA A 17 1.64 -11.59 1.63
N ILE A 18 1.84 -10.29 1.86
CA ILE A 18 1.55 -9.27 0.86
C ILE A 18 2.54 -9.36 -0.30
N VAL A 19 3.83 -9.44 0.00
CA VAL A 19 4.89 -9.50 -1.02
C VAL A 19 4.76 -10.74 -1.90
N ASN A 20 4.28 -11.84 -1.34
CA ASN A 20 4.12 -13.09 -2.08
C ASN A 20 2.76 -13.21 -2.76
N SER A 21 1.87 -12.23 -2.59
CA SER A 21 0.54 -12.28 -3.20
C SER A 21 0.62 -12.10 -4.72
N ALA A 22 -0.35 -12.70 -5.41
CA ALA A 22 -0.44 -12.56 -6.87
C ALA A 22 -0.67 -11.09 -7.28
N VAL A 23 -1.46 -10.36 -6.50
CA VAL A 23 -1.77 -8.96 -6.78
C VAL A 23 -0.51 -8.11 -6.72
N TYR A 24 0.30 -8.28 -5.66
CA TYR A 24 1.55 -7.54 -5.52
C TYR A 24 2.47 -7.78 -6.74
N LYS A 25 2.64 -9.04 -7.09
CA LYS A 25 3.52 -9.41 -8.20
C LYS A 25 3.01 -8.86 -9.53
N LYS A 26 1.70 -8.86 -9.73
CA LYS A 26 1.10 -8.34 -10.95
C LYS A 26 1.28 -6.82 -11.05
N ILE A 27 1.06 -6.10 -9.97
CA ILE A 27 1.24 -4.64 -9.95
C ILE A 27 2.70 -4.30 -10.30
N ARG A 28 3.64 -4.98 -9.66
CA ARG A 28 5.06 -4.75 -9.93
C ARG A 28 5.40 -5.03 -11.39
N LYS A 29 4.89 -6.13 -11.92
CA LYS A 29 5.11 -6.50 -13.30
C LYS A 29 4.56 -5.45 -14.27
N ASP A 30 3.35 -4.96 -13.99
CA ASP A 30 2.72 -3.93 -14.81
C ASP A 30 3.53 -2.64 -14.83
N LEU A 31 4.02 -2.21 -13.67
CA LEU A 31 4.84 -1.00 -13.57
C LEU A 31 6.15 -1.16 -14.35
N MET A 32 6.81 -2.30 -14.19
CA MET A 32 8.06 -2.58 -14.90
C MET A 32 7.83 -2.62 -16.41
N ALA A 33 6.71 -3.18 -16.85
CA ALA A 33 6.37 -3.22 -18.27
C ALA A 33 6.19 -1.81 -18.85
N GLN A 34 5.55 -0.91 -18.09
CA GLN A 34 5.38 0.47 -18.53
C GLN A 34 6.72 1.20 -18.63
N LEU A 35 7.62 1.00 -17.67
CA LEU A 35 8.95 1.57 -17.74
C LEU A 35 9.72 1.10 -18.96
N ASN A 36 9.64 -0.19 -19.26
CA ASN A 36 10.33 -0.75 -20.42
C ASN A 36 9.79 -0.18 -21.73
N LYS A 37 8.49 0.05 -21.81
CA LYS A 37 7.87 0.67 -23.00
C LYS A 37 8.36 2.08 -23.24
N THR A 38 8.62 2.84 -22.18
CA THR A 38 9.05 4.22 -22.30
C THR A 38 10.57 4.35 -22.40
N GLY A 39 11.31 3.24 -22.35
CA GLY A 39 12.77 3.25 -22.37
C GLY A 39 13.39 3.73 -21.07
N ALA A 40 12.62 3.82 -20.00
CA ALA A 40 13.09 4.36 -18.72
C ALA A 40 13.48 3.23 -17.76
N GLY A 41 14.16 2.19 -18.25
CA GLY A 41 14.54 1.05 -17.43
C GLY A 41 15.85 1.22 -16.66
N THR A 42 16.27 2.45 -16.36
CA THR A 42 17.49 2.70 -15.60
C THR A 42 17.31 2.33 -14.13
N PRO A 43 18.41 2.03 -13.40
CA PRO A 43 18.32 1.65 -12.01
C PRO A 43 17.55 2.66 -11.12
N ILE A 44 17.67 3.95 -11.41
CA ILE A 44 16.94 4.97 -10.65
C ILE A 44 15.43 4.77 -10.76
N PHE A 45 14.94 4.56 -11.98
CA PHE A 45 13.51 4.37 -12.19
C PHE A 45 13.03 3.04 -11.62
N VAL A 46 13.85 2.00 -11.72
CA VAL A 46 13.54 0.70 -11.10
C VAL A 46 13.44 0.87 -9.59
N ASP A 47 14.34 1.62 -8.98
CA ASP A 47 14.29 1.90 -7.54
C ASP A 47 13.00 2.63 -7.17
N MET A 48 12.52 3.55 -7.99
CA MET A 48 11.26 4.23 -7.75
C MET A 48 10.07 3.25 -7.78
N VAL A 49 10.10 2.27 -8.68
CA VAL A 49 9.10 1.20 -8.68
C VAL A 49 9.16 0.41 -7.38
N GLU A 50 10.35 0.09 -6.90
CA GLU A 50 10.49 -0.64 -5.64
C GLU A 50 9.99 0.19 -4.46
N GLN A 51 10.19 1.52 -4.48
CA GLN A 51 9.61 2.39 -3.46
C GLN A 51 8.08 2.37 -3.52
N TYR A 52 7.51 2.41 -4.72
CA TYR A 52 6.06 2.28 -4.88
C TYR A 52 5.57 0.99 -4.25
N MET A 53 6.26 -0.12 -4.50
CA MET A 53 5.87 -1.42 -3.96
C MET A 53 6.00 -1.47 -2.43
N SER A 54 7.01 -0.82 -1.86
CA SER A 54 7.14 -0.71 -0.40
C SER A 54 5.96 0.07 0.20
N LEU A 55 5.56 1.16 -0.45
CA LEU A 55 4.40 1.94 -0.02
C LEU A 55 3.12 1.14 -0.17
N TYR A 56 3.04 0.31 -1.20
CA TYR A 56 1.90 -0.61 -1.38
C TYR A 56 1.76 -1.53 -0.17
N VAL A 57 2.87 -2.10 0.30
CA VAL A 57 2.85 -2.95 1.50
C VAL A 57 2.33 -2.17 2.70
N THR A 58 2.84 -0.95 2.92
CA THR A 58 2.39 -0.09 4.01
C THR A 58 0.89 0.17 3.91
N LYS A 59 0.41 0.51 2.73
CA LYS A 59 -1.01 0.76 2.49
C LYS A 59 -1.85 -0.47 2.81
N GLU A 60 -1.42 -1.64 2.37
CA GLU A 60 -2.16 -2.89 2.62
C GLU A 60 -2.18 -3.27 4.10
N LEU A 61 -1.07 -3.07 4.80
CA LEU A 61 -1.02 -3.31 6.24
C LEU A 61 -1.98 -2.38 6.98
N CYS A 62 -2.02 -1.11 6.59
CA CYS A 62 -2.96 -0.15 7.17
C CYS A 62 -4.41 -0.54 6.89
N ARG A 63 -4.70 -0.95 5.66
CA ARG A 63 -6.04 -1.38 5.26
C ARG A 63 -6.51 -2.56 6.11
N ARG A 64 -5.65 -3.55 6.29
CA ARG A 64 -5.95 -4.72 7.12
C ARG A 64 -6.16 -4.34 8.57
N ASN A 65 -5.34 -3.43 9.08
CA ASN A 65 -5.47 -2.94 10.45
C ASN A 65 -6.82 -2.27 10.66
N ILE A 66 -7.21 -1.40 9.74
CA ILE A 66 -8.50 -0.69 9.82
C ILE A 66 -9.66 -1.68 9.74
N ALA A 67 -9.54 -2.71 8.88
CA ALA A 67 -10.57 -3.73 8.77
C ALA A 67 -10.74 -4.53 10.07
N GLU A 68 -9.64 -4.75 10.80
CA GLU A 68 -9.69 -5.51 12.05
C GLU A 68 -10.09 -4.65 13.25
N TYR A 69 -9.51 -3.47 13.38
CA TYR A 69 -9.69 -2.63 14.58
C TYR A 69 -10.64 -1.45 14.38
N GLY A 70 -10.98 -1.11 13.15
CA GLY A 70 -11.90 -0.02 12.83
C GLY A 70 -11.20 1.31 12.62
N VAL A 71 -12.00 2.31 12.24
CA VAL A 71 -11.50 3.67 11.98
C VAL A 71 -11.27 4.44 13.28
N THR A 72 -11.89 3.99 14.37
CA THR A 72 -11.77 4.61 15.70
C THR A 72 -11.29 3.54 16.66
N ILE A 73 -10.30 3.86 17.46
CA ILE A 73 -9.77 2.95 18.47
C ILE A 73 -9.94 3.54 19.85
N GLU A 74 -9.89 2.69 20.86
CA GLU A 74 -9.96 3.14 22.24
C GLU A 74 -8.56 3.30 22.80
N TYR A 75 -8.41 4.27 23.67
CA TYR A 75 -7.16 4.49 24.37
C TYR A 75 -7.41 4.59 25.88
N ASN A 76 -6.37 4.30 26.65
CA ASN A 76 -6.39 4.44 28.09
C ASN A 76 -5.02 4.97 28.52
N ASN A 77 -5.02 6.23 29.01
CA ASN A 77 -3.79 6.88 29.44
C ASN A 77 -3.48 6.61 30.93
N GLY A 78 -4.26 5.78 31.59
CA GLY A 78 -4.15 5.55 33.02
C GLY A 78 -4.86 6.64 33.81
N GLY A 79 -4.90 6.52 35.14
CA GLY A 79 -5.52 7.53 36.01
C GLY A 79 -7.01 7.78 35.72
N GLY A 80 -7.69 6.81 35.13
CA GLY A 80 -9.09 6.96 34.81
C GLY A 80 -9.37 7.71 33.50
N GLN A 81 -8.33 8.13 32.79
CA GLN A 81 -8.48 8.81 31.52
C GLN A 81 -8.50 7.79 30.38
N SER A 82 -9.67 7.66 29.76
CA SER A 82 -9.83 6.81 28.59
C SER A 82 -10.79 7.50 27.62
N GLY A 83 -10.75 7.08 26.38
CA GLY A 83 -11.60 7.64 25.36
C GLY A 83 -11.39 6.96 24.04
N THR A 84 -11.82 7.61 22.97
CA THR A 84 -11.64 7.11 21.62
C THR A 84 -10.86 8.12 20.79
N THR A 85 -10.14 7.63 19.84
CA THR A 85 -9.37 8.47 18.91
C THR A 85 -9.35 7.80 17.55
N ASP A 86 -9.00 8.56 16.53
CA ASP A 86 -8.86 7.99 15.20
C ASP A 86 -7.74 6.94 15.17
N ASN A 87 -7.96 5.89 14.40
CA ASN A 87 -6.94 4.87 14.19
C ASN A 87 -5.77 5.50 13.42
N PRO A 88 -4.53 5.48 13.96
CA PRO A 88 -3.39 6.07 13.26
C PRO A 88 -3.14 5.48 11.87
N ALA A 89 -3.64 4.28 11.60
CA ALA A 89 -3.48 3.65 10.29
C ALA A 89 -4.21 4.44 9.19
N LEU A 90 -5.25 5.20 9.53
CA LEU A 90 -5.95 6.03 8.55
C LEU A 90 -5.02 7.05 7.90
N GLU A 91 -4.30 7.79 8.74
CA GLU A 91 -3.39 8.82 8.23
C GLU A 91 -2.21 8.20 7.48
N LYS A 92 -1.67 7.10 8.00
CA LYS A 92 -0.58 6.40 7.35
C LYS A 92 -1.00 5.88 5.97
N GLN A 93 -2.22 5.37 5.85
CA GLN A 93 -2.73 4.89 4.57
C GLN A 93 -2.85 6.03 3.56
N ILE A 94 -3.39 7.17 4.00
CA ILE A 94 -3.53 8.34 3.14
C ILE A 94 -2.16 8.84 2.67
N LYS A 95 -1.21 8.93 3.58
CA LYS A 95 0.15 9.37 3.23
C LYS A 95 0.82 8.42 2.25
N ALA A 96 0.68 7.12 2.46
CA ALA A 96 1.24 6.13 1.55
C ALA A 96 0.62 6.27 0.16
N SER A 97 -0.70 6.38 0.07
CA SER A 97 -1.41 6.54 -1.20
C SER A 97 -0.97 7.81 -1.93
N THR A 98 -0.82 8.91 -1.20
CA THR A 98 -0.37 10.17 -1.78
C THR A 98 1.04 10.04 -2.38
N GLN A 99 1.95 9.41 -1.65
CA GLN A 99 3.31 9.20 -2.14
C GLN A 99 3.34 8.27 -3.34
N MET A 100 2.49 7.24 -3.34
CA MET A 100 2.39 6.33 -4.48
C MET A 100 1.97 7.08 -5.75
N LEU A 101 0.98 7.97 -5.64
CA LEU A 101 0.54 8.78 -6.77
C LEU A 101 1.64 9.71 -7.27
N LYS A 102 2.43 10.27 -6.36
CA LYS A 102 3.55 11.12 -6.74
C LYS A 102 4.60 10.34 -7.53
N ILE A 103 4.89 9.11 -7.10
CA ILE A 103 5.84 8.26 -7.82
C ILE A 103 5.35 7.97 -9.23
N LEU A 104 4.06 7.61 -9.39
CA LEU A 104 3.49 7.38 -10.72
C LEU A 104 3.63 8.62 -11.59
N ASN A 105 3.43 9.79 -11.01
CA ASN A 105 3.56 11.05 -11.75
C ASN A 105 5.01 11.28 -12.19
N TYR A 106 5.99 11.03 -11.30
CA TYR A 106 7.40 11.15 -11.66
C TYR A 106 7.81 10.18 -12.75
N LEU A 107 7.23 8.99 -12.75
CA LEU A 107 7.50 7.98 -13.77
C LEU A 107 6.71 8.21 -15.04
N LYS A 108 5.81 9.20 -15.03
CA LYS A 108 4.92 9.51 -16.15
C LYS A 108 4.05 8.33 -16.54
N ILE A 109 3.60 7.58 -15.53
CA ILE A 109 2.70 6.44 -15.70
C ILE A 109 1.30 6.87 -15.23
N SER A 110 0.29 6.68 -16.07
CA SER A 110 -1.09 6.91 -15.68
C SER A 110 -1.81 5.57 -15.52
N VAL A 111 -2.83 5.54 -14.67
CA VAL A 111 -3.65 4.35 -14.48
C VAL A 111 -4.29 3.93 -15.81
N GLN A 112 -4.68 4.91 -16.61
CA GLN A 112 -5.30 4.62 -17.91
C GLN A 112 -4.33 3.90 -18.85
N GLN A 113 -3.04 4.27 -18.82
CA GLN A 113 -2.04 3.59 -19.64
C GLN A 113 -1.90 2.12 -19.24
N ILE A 114 -1.95 1.84 -17.95
CA ILE A 114 -1.89 0.47 -17.44
C ILE A 114 -3.10 -0.33 -17.90
N VAL A 115 -4.30 0.26 -17.79
CA VAL A 115 -5.54 -0.41 -18.20
C VAL A 115 -5.55 -0.70 -19.70
N VAL A 116 -5.10 0.25 -20.52
CA VAL A 116 -4.99 0.05 -21.96
C VAL A 116 -4.01 -1.07 -22.28
N GLY A 117 -2.87 -1.10 -21.57
CA GLY A 117 -1.89 -2.18 -21.73
C GLY A 117 -2.47 -3.55 -21.41
N GLU A 118 -3.29 -3.66 -20.38
CA GLU A 118 -3.96 -4.90 -20.02
C GLU A 118 -4.99 -5.32 -21.08
N ALA A 119 -5.77 -4.36 -21.58
CA ALA A 119 -6.75 -4.62 -22.61
C ALA A 119 -6.08 -5.16 -23.88
N ASP A 120 -4.95 -4.58 -24.26
CA ASP A 120 -4.19 -5.04 -25.42
C ASP A 120 -3.70 -6.48 -25.23
N ASN A 121 -3.31 -6.84 -24.01
CA ASN A 121 -2.88 -8.20 -23.70
C ASN A 121 -4.04 -9.18 -23.70
N ASP A 122 -5.22 -8.73 -23.28
CA ASP A 122 -6.40 -9.58 -23.21
C ASP A 122 -7.00 -9.88 -24.58
N GLU A 123 -6.72 -9.07 -25.57
CA GLU A 123 -7.21 -9.29 -26.91
C GLU A 123 -6.50 -10.38 -27.68
N LEU A 124 -5.46 -10.90 -27.11
CA LEU A 124 -4.74 -12.01 -27.73
C LEU A 124 -5.41 -13.34 -27.42
#